data_6eac66d8850a8d570f26ffc0266cc5ab
#
_entry.id   6eac66d8850a8d570f26ffc0266cc5ab
#
_cell.length_a   1.000
_cell.length_b   1.000
_cell.length_c   1.000
_cell.angle_alpha   90.00
_cell.angle_beta   90.00
_cell.angle_gamma   90.00
#
_symmetry.space_group_name_H-M   'P 1'
#
loop_
_entity.id
_entity.type
_entity.pdbx_description
1 polymer ?
#
loop_
_entity_poly.entity_id
_entity_poly.type
_entity_poly.pdbx_seq_one_letter_code
_entity_poly.pdbx_strand_id
1 'polypeptide(L)'
;MPARFRGAPALDPSKCPDGCRSCADVCPTDAIPADGPLALDLGKCLFCTECVAACPEGAVAFTNDHRLATRRREDLVVTAEERVLADALERKLRRLFGRSLKLRVVSAGDCNACSADVNVLGTVGWDLGRFGINYVASPRHADGLLITGPVTENMRLALRKTYDAVPSPKIVIAVGACAISGGPYAGHPEQHDGASSVVPVDLFIPGCPPHPLTILDGLLRLLGRIEDGSR
;
A
#
# COMPACT_ATOMS: atom_id res chain seq x y z
N MET A 1 7.76 13.11 -12.42
CA MET A 1 6.74 13.01 -11.36
C MET A 1 6.14 14.40 -11.10
N PRO A 2 4.87 14.52 -10.68
CA PRO A 2 4.28 15.80 -10.29
C PRO A 2 5.08 16.45 -9.15
N ALA A 3 5.12 17.80 -9.08
CA ALA A 3 5.88 18.53 -8.05
C ALA A 3 5.46 18.21 -6.60
N ARG A 4 4.23 17.75 -6.40
CA ARG A 4 3.69 17.34 -5.09
C ARG A 4 3.78 15.85 -4.81
N PHE A 5 4.41 15.07 -5.68
CA PHE A 5 4.58 13.65 -5.46
C PHE A 5 5.48 13.39 -4.25
N ARG A 6 5.10 12.43 -3.44
CA ARG A 6 5.84 11.94 -2.29
C ARG A 6 6.03 10.44 -2.46
N GLY A 7 7.24 10.05 -2.79
CA GLY A 7 7.62 8.64 -2.94
C GLY A 7 8.28 8.08 -1.69
N ALA A 8 9.24 7.19 -1.88
CA ALA A 8 9.94 6.57 -0.77
C ALA A 8 10.60 7.60 0.15
N PRO A 9 10.53 7.43 1.47
CA PRO A 9 11.27 8.28 2.40
C PRO A 9 12.78 8.04 2.28
N ALA A 10 13.53 9.10 2.48
CA ALA A 10 14.96 9.08 2.74
C ALA A 10 15.14 9.47 4.21
N LEU A 11 15.70 8.57 4.99
CA LEU A 11 15.95 8.74 6.42
C LEU A 11 17.45 8.85 6.66
N ASP A 12 17.86 9.86 7.41
CA ASP A 12 19.27 10.10 7.77
C ASP A 12 19.41 10.21 9.29
N PRO A 13 19.60 9.08 10.00
CA PRO A 13 19.73 9.09 11.46
C PRO A 13 20.92 9.89 11.97
N SER A 14 21.97 10.10 11.15
CA SER A 14 23.16 10.85 11.55
C SER A 14 22.88 12.32 11.82
N LYS A 15 21.76 12.83 11.28
CA LYS A 15 21.28 14.20 11.52
C LYS A 15 20.37 14.32 12.73
N CYS A 16 19.94 13.22 13.35
CA CYS A 16 19.09 13.27 14.52
C CYS A 16 19.88 13.59 15.78
N PRO A 17 19.59 14.67 16.50
CA PRO A 17 20.14 14.88 17.84
C PRO A 17 19.65 13.78 18.80
N ASP A 18 20.47 13.44 19.78
CA ASP A 18 20.13 12.45 20.80
C ASP A 18 18.81 12.83 21.51
N GLY A 19 17.90 11.87 21.60
CA GLY A 19 16.60 12.06 22.24
C GLY A 19 15.60 12.92 21.47
N CYS A 20 15.88 13.31 20.22
CA CYS A 20 14.96 14.08 19.40
C CYS A 20 13.72 13.23 19.01
N ARG A 21 12.52 13.79 19.21
CA ARG A 21 11.24 13.16 18.88
C ARG A 21 10.33 14.00 18.00
N SER A 22 10.80 15.13 17.52
CA SER A 22 9.96 16.14 16.84
C SER A 22 9.14 15.57 15.67
N CYS A 23 9.72 14.65 14.88
CA CYS A 23 9.01 14.00 13.77
C CYS A 23 7.97 12.96 14.25
N ALA A 24 8.20 12.26 15.34
CA ALA A 24 7.25 11.31 15.92
C ALA A 24 6.08 12.06 16.57
N ASP A 25 6.35 13.11 17.34
CA ASP A 25 5.34 13.86 18.11
C ASP A 25 4.30 14.56 17.21
N VAL A 26 4.66 14.90 15.96
CA VAL A 26 3.72 15.51 14.99
C VAL A 26 3.05 14.50 14.08
N CYS A 27 3.41 13.22 14.15
CA CYS A 27 2.87 12.21 13.25
C CYS A 27 1.43 11.83 13.61
N PRO A 28 0.43 12.13 12.77
CA PRO A 28 -0.98 11.94 13.13
C PRO A 28 -1.42 10.47 13.20
N THR A 29 -0.58 9.54 12.79
CA THR A 29 -0.89 8.09 12.75
C THR A 29 0.19 7.24 13.41
N ASP A 30 1.08 7.84 14.18
CA ASP A 30 2.20 7.14 14.85
C ASP A 30 3.00 6.26 13.87
N ALA A 31 3.23 6.78 12.65
CA ALA A 31 4.01 6.07 11.64
C ALA A 31 5.52 6.11 11.91
N ILE A 32 5.98 7.03 12.78
CA ILE A 32 7.36 7.13 13.24
C ILE A 32 7.36 6.73 14.72
N PRO A 33 8.10 5.67 15.12
CA PRO A 33 8.16 5.27 16.53
C PRO A 33 8.83 6.36 17.36
N ALA A 34 8.31 6.55 18.58
CA ALA A 34 8.85 7.54 19.52
C ALA A 34 10.18 7.08 20.13
N ASP A 35 10.38 5.78 20.23
CA ASP A 35 11.55 5.16 20.85
C ASP A 35 12.28 4.27 19.83
N GLY A 36 13.61 4.21 19.93
CA GLY A 36 14.45 3.40 19.06
C GLY A 36 15.04 4.17 17.87
N PRO A 37 15.57 3.46 16.87
CA PRO A 37 16.18 4.05 15.70
C PRO A 37 15.13 4.75 14.81
N LEU A 38 15.57 5.77 14.05
CA LEU A 38 14.69 6.45 13.10
C LEU A 38 14.18 5.46 12.05
N ALA A 39 12.89 5.22 12.08
CA ALA A 39 12.17 4.35 11.16
C ALA A 39 10.83 4.99 10.77
N LEU A 40 10.27 4.57 9.63
CA LEU A 40 8.97 5.04 9.17
C LEU A 40 8.15 3.87 8.65
N ASP A 41 6.98 3.64 9.27
CA ASP A 41 6.02 2.65 8.84
C ASP A 41 5.16 3.20 7.70
N LEU A 42 5.47 2.81 6.46
CA LEU A 42 4.73 3.22 5.27
C LEU A 42 3.27 2.76 5.30
N GLY A 43 2.97 1.68 6.00
CA GLY A 43 1.61 1.17 6.13
C GLY A 43 0.70 2.06 6.98
N LYS A 44 1.27 2.87 7.87
CA LYS A 44 0.57 3.88 8.67
C LYS A 44 0.69 5.29 8.07
N CYS A 45 1.73 5.54 7.26
CA CYS A 45 2.08 6.87 6.78
C CYS A 45 1.00 7.45 5.86
N LEU A 46 0.56 8.67 6.14
CA LEU A 46 -0.36 9.43 5.30
C LEU A 46 0.34 10.28 4.22
N PHE A 47 1.67 10.26 4.16
CA PHE A 47 2.48 11.09 3.26
C PHE A 47 2.15 12.60 3.37
N CYS A 48 1.76 13.07 4.56
CA CYS A 48 1.37 14.45 4.84
C CYS A 48 2.56 15.42 4.90
N THR A 49 3.79 14.91 5.14
CA THR A 49 5.03 15.67 5.27
C THR A 49 5.18 16.53 6.54
N GLU A 50 4.30 16.40 7.54
CA GLU A 50 4.42 17.11 8.82
C GLU A 50 5.76 16.80 9.51
N CYS A 51 6.21 15.54 9.45
CA CYS A 51 7.51 15.12 9.98
C CYS A 51 8.71 15.81 9.29
N VAL A 52 8.57 16.15 8.00
CA VAL A 52 9.61 16.91 7.26
C VAL A 52 9.62 18.36 7.74
N ALA A 53 8.46 18.96 7.89
CA ALA A 53 8.33 20.34 8.35
C ALA A 53 8.82 20.52 9.80
N ALA A 54 8.58 19.50 10.65
CA ALA A 54 8.97 19.52 12.06
C ALA A 54 10.46 19.18 12.31
N CYS A 55 11.19 18.67 11.30
CA CYS A 55 12.58 18.27 11.44
C CYS A 55 13.54 19.38 10.99
N PRO A 56 14.14 20.17 11.90
CA PRO A 56 15.00 21.28 11.52
C PRO A 56 16.32 20.82 10.86
N GLU A 57 16.78 19.62 11.21
CA GLU A 57 18.04 19.05 10.70
C GLU A 57 17.85 18.30 9.36
N GLY A 58 16.61 18.15 8.86
CA GLY A 58 16.33 17.49 7.61
C GLY A 58 16.70 15.99 7.60
N ALA A 59 16.51 15.32 8.73
CA ALA A 59 16.72 13.87 8.85
C ALA A 59 15.66 13.04 8.12
N VAL A 60 14.50 13.63 7.82
CA VAL A 60 13.41 12.98 7.10
C VAL A 60 13.11 13.75 5.82
N ALA A 61 13.13 13.07 4.69
CA ALA A 61 12.76 13.63 3.39
C ALA A 61 11.97 12.60 2.57
N PHE A 62 11.25 13.04 1.54
CA PHE A 62 10.59 12.15 0.59
C PHE A 62 11.21 12.31 -0.80
N THR A 63 11.42 11.20 -1.48
CA THR A 63 12.02 11.14 -2.82
C THR A 63 10.94 11.08 -3.91
N ASN A 64 11.38 10.97 -5.17
CA ASN A 64 10.50 10.70 -6.30
C ASN A 64 10.38 9.19 -6.63
N ASP A 65 10.87 8.31 -5.76
CA ASP A 65 10.78 6.87 -5.97
C ASP A 65 9.38 6.36 -5.61
N HIS A 66 8.64 5.91 -6.62
CA HIS A 66 7.27 5.41 -6.50
C HIS A 66 7.18 3.94 -6.10
N ARG A 67 8.30 3.23 -6.03
CA ARG A 67 8.36 1.79 -5.72
C ARG A 67 8.23 1.60 -4.21
N LEU A 68 7.04 1.24 -3.72
CA LEU A 68 6.73 1.19 -2.29
C LEU A 68 6.05 -0.11 -1.86
N ALA A 69 5.56 -0.91 -2.81
CA ALA A 69 4.80 -2.10 -2.50
C ALA A 69 5.65 -3.21 -1.88
N THR A 70 5.08 -3.94 -0.90
CA THR A 70 5.72 -5.07 -0.22
C THR A 70 4.78 -6.26 -0.14
N ARG A 71 5.33 -7.48 0.01
CA ARG A 71 4.56 -8.72 0.20
C ARG A 71 4.18 -8.97 1.66
N ARG A 72 4.91 -8.43 2.59
CA ARG A 72 4.69 -8.59 4.02
C ARG A 72 4.47 -7.25 4.68
N ARG A 73 3.62 -7.24 5.72
CA ARG A 73 3.26 -6.02 6.45
C ARG A 73 4.47 -5.41 7.16
N GLU A 74 5.33 -6.24 7.69
CA GLU A 74 6.56 -5.85 8.40
C GLU A 74 7.58 -5.16 7.48
N ASP A 75 7.63 -5.54 6.20
CA ASP A 75 8.54 -4.96 5.21
C ASP A 75 8.17 -3.49 4.84
N LEU A 76 7.01 -3.00 5.31
CA LEU A 76 6.63 -1.58 5.18
C LEU A 76 7.33 -0.65 6.17
N VAL A 77 8.01 -1.20 7.18
CA VAL A 77 8.84 -0.41 8.09
C VAL A 77 10.19 -0.15 7.44
N VAL A 78 10.43 1.11 7.07
CA VAL A 78 11.64 1.54 6.36
C VAL A 78 12.61 2.19 7.33
N THR A 79 13.88 1.85 7.22
CA THR A 79 15.00 2.47 7.93
C THR A 79 15.97 3.15 6.94
N ALA A 80 17.03 3.76 7.44
CA ALA A 80 18.10 4.32 6.58
C ALA A 80 18.84 3.24 5.78
N GLU A 81 18.91 2.03 6.31
CA GLU A 81 19.74 0.94 5.77
C GLU A 81 18.94 -0.02 4.89
N GLU A 82 17.64 -0.18 5.14
CA GLU A 82 16.86 -1.23 4.51
C GLU A 82 15.49 -0.75 4.04
N ARG A 83 15.18 -1.09 2.79
CA ARG A 83 13.85 -1.00 2.18
C ARG A 83 13.60 -2.22 1.31
N VAL A 84 12.66 -3.03 1.72
CA VAL A 84 12.26 -4.24 0.99
C VAL A 84 11.16 -3.88 -0.02
N LEU A 85 11.28 -4.35 -1.24
CA LEU A 85 10.25 -4.22 -2.27
C LEU A 85 9.57 -5.56 -2.52
N ALA A 86 8.33 -5.51 -3.03
CA ALA A 86 7.58 -6.73 -3.34
C ALA A 86 8.33 -7.60 -4.35
N ASP A 87 8.53 -8.85 -4.00
CA ASP A 87 9.00 -9.90 -4.88
C ASP A 87 7.85 -10.56 -5.66
N ALA A 88 8.20 -11.27 -6.70
CA ALA A 88 7.22 -11.95 -7.54
C ALA A 88 6.58 -13.14 -6.81
N LEU A 89 5.33 -13.43 -7.17
CA LEU A 89 4.64 -14.65 -6.76
C LEU A 89 5.47 -15.90 -7.12
N GLU A 90 5.27 -16.96 -6.37
CA GLU A 90 5.83 -18.27 -6.68
C GLU A 90 5.53 -18.69 -8.14
N ARG A 91 6.45 -19.45 -8.74
CA ARG A 91 6.37 -19.89 -10.15
C ARG A 91 5.00 -20.48 -10.51
N LYS A 92 4.39 -21.25 -9.61
CA LYS A 92 3.07 -21.88 -9.83
C LYS A 92 1.97 -20.81 -10.00
N LEU A 93 1.92 -19.82 -9.12
CA LEU A 93 0.93 -18.72 -9.17
C LEU A 93 1.20 -17.77 -10.34
N ARG A 94 2.46 -17.51 -10.67
CA ARG A 94 2.83 -16.73 -11.86
C ARG A 94 2.38 -17.39 -13.17
N ARG A 95 2.39 -18.71 -13.24
CA ARG A 95 1.87 -19.43 -14.42
C ARG A 95 0.36 -19.28 -14.58
N LEU A 96 -0.38 -19.16 -13.46
CA LEU A 96 -1.83 -18.95 -13.49
C LEU A 96 -2.17 -17.50 -13.81
N PHE A 97 -1.58 -16.54 -13.11
CA PHE A 97 -1.99 -15.14 -13.12
C PHE A 97 -1.11 -14.23 -13.98
N GLY A 98 0.07 -14.68 -14.37
CA GLY A 98 1.07 -13.83 -15.03
C GLY A 98 0.66 -13.30 -16.40
N ARG A 99 -0.28 -13.94 -17.10
CA ARG A 99 -0.79 -13.47 -18.40
C ARG A 99 -2.10 -12.71 -18.29
N SER A 100 -2.94 -13.07 -17.32
CA SER A 100 -4.25 -12.46 -17.09
C SER A 100 -4.54 -12.49 -15.61
N LEU A 101 -4.74 -11.32 -15.01
CA LEU A 101 -5.13 -11.13 -13.63
C LEU A 101 -6.43 -10.33 -13.59
N LYS A 102 -7.49 -10.95 -13.11
CA LYS A 102 -8.80 -10.32 -12.95
C LYS A 102 -9.03 -10.00 -11.48
N LEU A 103 -9.21 -8.74 -11.15
CA LEU A 103 -9.38 -8.28 -9.79
C LEU A 103 -10.81 -7.78 -9.54
N ARG A 104 -11.40 -8.18 -8.43
CA ARG A 104 -12.59 -7.55 -7.89
C ARG A 104 -12.16 -6.43 -6.93
N VAL A 105 -12.48 -5.19 -7.26
CA VAL A 105 -12.26 -4.04 -6.37
C VAL A 105 -13.34 -4.02 -5.29
N VAL A 106 -12.92 -3.87 -4.04
CA VAL A 106 -13.80 -3.77 -2.87
C VAL A 106 -13.46 -2.48 -2.13
N SER A 107 -14.34 -1.47 -2.22
CA SER A 107 -14.29 -0.30 -1.36
C SER A 107 -14.89 -0.66 0.00
N ALA A 108 -14.03 -0.79 1.01
CA ALA A 108 -14.41 -1.24 2.34
C ALA A 108 -14.54 -0.06 3.33
N GLY A 109 -15.24 1.00 2.90
CA GLY A 109 -15.46 2.22 3.67
C GLY A 109 -14.38 3.28 3.47
N ASP A 110 -13.82 3.37 2.26
CA ASP A 110 -12.81 4.37 1.92
C ASP A 110 -13.40 5.77 1.70
N CYS A 111 -12.53 6.80 1.73
CA CYS A 111 -12.88 8.19 1.42
C CYS A 111 -12.94 8.46 -0.10
N ASN A 112 -12.95 7.43 -0.93
CA ASN A 112 -12.90 7.42 -2.39
C ASN A 112 -11.55 7.82 -3.02
N ALA A 113 -10.56 8.31 -2.29
CA ALA A 113 -9.29 8.71 -2.88
C ALA A 113 -8.52 7.52 -3.48
N CYS A 114 -8.33 6.44 -2.70
CA CYS A 114 -7.69 5.21 -3.20
C CYS A 114 -8.49 4.57 -4.35
N SER A 115 -9.83 4.52 -4.24
CA SER A 115 -10.69 3.99 -5.30
C SER A 115 -10.60 4.82 -6.58
N ALA A 116 -10.46 6.14 -6.51
CA ALA A 116 -10.26 7.00 -7.68
C ALA A 116 -8.93 6.67 -8.39
N ASP A 117 -7.82 6.54 -7.64
CA ASP A 117 -6.51 6.21 -8.20
C ASP A 117 -6.43 4.76 -8.74
N VAL A 118 -7.16 3.84 -8.15
CA VAL A 118 -7.35 2.49 -8.69
C VAL A 118 -8.13 2.55 -10.02
N ASN A 119 -9.23 3.31 -10.06
CA ASN A 119 -10.07 3.41 -11.27
C ASN A 119 -9.34 4.09 -12.42
N VAL A 120 -8.49 5.08 -12.15
CA VAL A 120 -7.74 5.80 -13.19
C VAL A 120 -6.81 4.88 -13.97
N LEU A 121 -6.34 3.77 -13.39
CA LEU A 121 -5.53 2.77 -14.09
C LEU A 121 -6.26 2.12 -15.27
N GLY A 122 -7.59 2.09 -15.26
CA GLY A 122 -8.41 1.61 -16.38
C GLY A 122 -8.62 2.62 -17.50
N THR A 123 -8.12 3.86 -17.37
CA THR A 123 -8.24 4.90 -18.40
C THR A 123 -7.22 4.71 -19.52
N VAL A 124 -7.47 5.36 -20.67
CA VAL A 124 -6.62 5.27 -21.87
C VAL A 124 -5.15 5.64 -21.59
N GLY A 125 -4.89 6.59 -20.68
CA GLY A 125 -3.53 7.03 -20.36
C GLY A 125 -2.71 5.98 -19.61
N TRP A 126 -3.36 5.13 -18.81
CA TRP A 126 -2.71 4.07 -18.02
C TRP A 126 -2.84 2.70 -18.66
N ASP A 127 -4.00 2.42 -19.26
CA ASP A 127 -4.29 1.19 -20.02
C ASP A 127 -3.84 -0.08 -19.30
N LEU A 128 -4.36 -0.30 -18.08
CA LEU A 128 -4.05 -1.46 -17.25
C LEU A 128 -4.28 -2.78 -18.01
N GLY A 129 -5.25 -2.78 -18.93
CA GLY A 129 -5.60 -3.92 -19.78
C GLY A 129 -4.44 -4.42 -20.65
N ARG A 130 -3.56 -3.53 -21.12
CA ARG A 130 -2.36 -3.93 -21.92
C ARG A 130 -1.38 -4.81 -21.12
N PHE A 131 -1.43 -4.71 -19.80
CA PHE A 131 -0.67 -5.58 -18.90
C PHE A 131 -1.46 -6.85 -18.54
N GLY A 132 -2.60 -7.13 -19.20
CA GLY A 132 -3.45 -8.28 -18.89
C GLY A 132 -4.09 -8.22 -17.51
N ILE A 133 -4.19 -7.04 -16.89
CA ILE A 133 -4.82 -6.84 -15.58
C ILE A 133 -6.14 -6.11 -15.82
N ASN A 134 -7.25 -6.68 -15.33
CA ASN A 134 -8.58 -6.13 -15.54
C ASN A 134 -9.41 -6.15 -14.26
N TYR A 135 -10.33 -5.21 -14.13
CA TYR A 135 -11.32 -5.22 -13.06
C TYR A 135 -12.60 -5.94 -13.52
N VAL A 136 -13.15 -6.77 -12.65
CA VAL A 136 -14.37 -7.54 -12.91
C VAL A 136 -15.44 -7.27 -11.86
N ALA A 137 -16.69 -7.26 -12.30
CA ALA A 137 -17.83 -6.97 -11.41
C ALA A 137 -18.17 -8.14 -10.48
N SER A 138 -17.99 -9.37 -10.93
CA SER A 138 -18.34 -10.56 -10.13
C SER A 138 -17.10 -11.17 -9.48
N PRO A 139 -17.10 -11.43 -8.17
CA PRO A 139 -16.00 -12.12 -7.48
C PRO A 139 -15.79 -13.55 -7.99
N ARG A 140 -16.82 -14.20 -8.54
CA ARG A 140 -16.71 -15.56 -9.10
C ARG A 140 -15.89 -15.62 -10.38
N HIS A 141 -15.66 -14.48 -11.02
CA HIS A 141 -14.83 -14.34 -12.23
C HIS A 141 -13.50 -13.67 -11.94
N ALA A 142 -13.23 -13.38 -10.66
CA ALA A 142 -11.99 -12.76 -10.23
C ALA A 142 -10.93 -13.79 -9.82
N ASP A 143 -9.69 -13.45 -10.05
CA ASP A 143 -8.51 -14.16 -9.58
C ASP A 143 -8.05 -13.64 -8.20
N GLY A 144 -8.59 -12.50 -7.77
CA GLY A 144 -8.28 -11.90 -6.48
C GLY A 144 -9.08 -10.66 -6.16
N LEU A 145 -8.79 -10.09 -4.99
CA LEU A 145 -9.38 -8.86 -4.48
C LEU A 145 -8.36 -7.72 -4.45
N LEU A 146 -8.84 -6.52 -4.74
CA LEU A 146 -8.14 -5.27 -4.46
C LEU A 146 -9.01 -4.48 -3.50
N ILE A 147 -8.50 -4.23 -2.29
CA ILE A 147 -9.26 -3.68 -1.18
C ILE A 147 -8.77 -2.27 -0.87
N THR A 148 -9.69 -1.31 -0.74
CA THR A 148 -9.45 0.05 -0.28
C THR A 148 -10.28 0.34 0.97
N GLY A 149 -9.81 1.28 1.82
CA GLY A 149 -10.51 1.65 3.06
C GLY A 149 -10.20 0.78 4.27
N PRO A 150 -10.56 1.27 5.48
CA PRO A 150 -10.14 0.68 6.76
C PRO A 150 -10.87 -0.61 7.14
N VAL A 151 -11.78 -1.07 6.31
CA VAL A 151 -12.78 -2.12 6.57
C VAL A 151 -13.71 -1.72 7.70
N THR A 152 -14.67 -0.86 7.40
CA THR A 152 -15.71 -0.48 8.36
C THR A 152 -16.55 -1.69 8.75
N GLU A 153 -17.15 -1.66 9.95
CA GLU A 153 -18.00 -2.76 10.44
C GLU A 153 -19.12 -3.10 9.46
N ASN A 154 -19.73 -2.09 8.83
CA ASN A 154 -20.76 -2.29 7.80
C ASN A 154 -20.25 -3.05 6.57
N MET A 155 -18.95 -2.95 6.26
CA MET A 155 -18.33 -3.61 5.10
C MET A 155 -17.66 -4.93 5.44
N ARG A 156 -17.44 -5.24 6.69
CA ARG A 156 -16.76 -6.46 7.14
C ARG A 156 -17.40 -7.74 6.57
N LEU A 157 -18.71 -7.87 6.75
CA LEU A 157 -19.43 -9.04 6.24
C LEU A 157 -19.42 -9.10 4.70
N ALA A 158 -19.56 -7.94 4.03
CA ALA A 158 -19.54 -7.88 2.57
C ALA A 158 -18.15 -8.25 2.02
N LEU A 159 -17.07 -7.78 2.62
CA LEU A 159 -15.70 -8.15 2.27
C LEU A 159 -15.50 -9.67 2.43
N ARG A 160 -15.89 -10.23 3.58
CA ARG A 160 -15.74 -11.66 3.85
C ARG A 160 -16.48 -12.52 2.81
N LYS A 161 -17.76 -12.22 2.55
CA LYS A 161 -18.55 -12.92 1.52
C LYS A 161 -17.93 -12.78 0.12
N THR A 162 -17.40 -11.61 -0.21
CA THR A 162 -16.74 -11.39 -1.49
C THR A 162 -15.47 -12.23 -1.60
N TYR A 163 -14.65 -12.27 -0.53
CA TYR A 163 -13.46 -13.11 -0.46
C TYR A 163 -13.80 -14.60 -0.61
N ASP A 164 -14.82 -15.09 0.07
CA ASP A 164 -15.25 -16.49 0.00
C ASP A 164 -15.74 -16.87 -1.40
N ALA A 165 -16.32 -15.92 -2.13
CA ALA A 165 -16.83 -16.13 -3.49
C ALA A 165 -15.76 -16.15 -4.59
N VAL A 166 -14.55 -15.65 -4.32
CA VAL A 166 -13.41 -15.74 -5.27
C VAL A 166 -12.86 -17.16 -5.23
N PRO A 167 -12.72 -17.87 -6.39
CA PRO A 167 -12.14 -19.21 -6.43
C PRO A 167 -10.69 -19.26 -5.94
N SER A 168 -10.29 -20.39 -5.37
CA SER A 168 -8.88 -20.64 -5.03
C SER A 168 -8.11 -21.25 -6.22
N PRO A 169 -6.81 -20.92 -6.39
CA PRO A 169 -6.02 -19.98 -5.61
C PRO A 169 -6.41 -18.54 -5.91
N LYS A 170 -6.33 -17.67 -4.91
CA LYS A 170 -6.69 -16.25 -5.02
C LYS A 170 -5.62 -15.35 -4.41
N ILE A 171 -5.60 -14.08 -4.83
CA ILE A 171 -4.67 -13.05 -4.36
C ILE A 171 -5.47 -11.93 -3.72
N VAL A 172 -4.96 -11.36 -2.63
CA VAL A 172 -5.56 -10.21 -1.94
C VAL A 172 -4.55 -9.08 -1.86
N ILE A 173 -4.97 -7.89 -2.28
CA ILE A 173 -4.15 -6.69 -2.38
C ILE A 173 -4.79 -5.60 -1.53
N ALA A 174 -4.06 -5.07 -0.55
CA ALA A 174 -4.47 -3.91 0.25
C ALA A 174 -3.85 -2.64 -0.32
N VAL A 175 -4.69 -1.65 -0.65
CA VAL A 175 -4.27 -0.40 -1.29
C VAL A 175 -4.60 0.79 -0.40
N GLY A 176 -3.56 1.51 -0.01
CA GLY A 176 -3.63 2.70 0.83
C GLY A 176 -3.50 2.42 2.32
N ALA A 177 -3.06 3.44 3.08
CA ALA A 177 -2.82 3.34 4.52
C ALA A 177 -4.06 2.84 5.30
N CYS A 178 -5.27 3.26 4.91
CA CYS A 178 -6.50 2.78 5.53
C CYS A 178 -6.69 1.26 5.38
N ALA A 179 -6.46 0.71 4.18
CA ALA A 179 -6.60 -0.72 3.94
C ALA A 179 -5.49 -1.55 4.60
N ILE A 180 -4.36 -0.93 4.95
CA ILE A 180 -3.20 -1.60 5.56
C ILE A 180 -3.27 -1.58 7.08
N SER A 181 -3.69 -0.44 7.69
CA SER A 181 -3.58 -0.23 9.14
C SER A 181 -4.74 0.59 9.76
N GLY A 182 -5.83 0.80 9.03
CA GLY A 182 -6.89 1.71 9.47
C GLY A 182 -6.63 3.18 9.14
N GLY A 183 -5.37 3.57 8.87
CA GLY A 183 -4.98 4.95 8.58
C GLY A 183 -5.37 5.93 9.69
N PRO A 184 -6.01 7.09 9.36
CA PRO A 184 -6.42 8.06 10.36
C PRO A 184 -7.59 7.59 11.25
N TYR A 185 -8.16 6.42 10.96
CA TYR A 185 -9.28 5.84 11.72
C TYR A 185 -8.85 4.68 12.61
N ALA A 186 -7.55 4.38 12.67
CA ALA A 186 -7.00 3.27 13.45
C ALA A 186 -7.48 3.31 14.92
N GLY A 187 -7.87 2.16 15.46
CA GLY A 187 -8.39 2.03 16.82
C GLY A 187 -9.85 2.47 17.02
N HIS A 188 -10.55 2.96 15.98
CA HIS A 188 -11.97 3.31 16.11
C HIS A 188 -12.84 2.04 16.11
N PRO A 189 -13.84 1.90 17.02
CA PRO A 189 -14.62 0.68 17.18
C PRO A 189 -15.48 0.28 15.96
N GLU A 190 -15.79 1.23 15.07
CA GLU A 190 -16.61 0.98 13.88
C GLU A 190 -15.78 0.57 12.65
N GLN A 191 -14.51 0.21 12.83
CA GLN A 191 -13.62 -0.25 11.75
C GLN A 191 -12.62 -1.29 12.27
N HIS A 192 -11.90 -1.99 11.36
CA HIS A 192 -11.13 -3.18 11.65
C HIS A 192 -9.61 -3.04 11.41
N ASP A 193 -9.05 -1.83 11.48
CA ASP A 193 -7.61 -1.54 11.32
C ASP A 193 -6.97 -2.17 10.07
N GLY A 194 -7.75 -2.19 8.97
CA GLY A 194 -7.30 -2.67 7.67
C GLY A 194 -7.75 -4.08 7.31
N ALA A 195 -7.39 -4.50 6.12
CA ALA A 195 -7.89 -5.74 5.49
C ALA A 195 -7.36 -7.01 6.17
N SER A 196 -6.13 -6.97 6.73
CA SER A 196 -5.47 -8.14 7.31
C SER A 196 -6.18 -8.71 8.55
N SER A 197 -7.00 -7.90 9.22
CA SER A 197 -7.83 -8.34 10.35
C SER A 197 -9.00 -9.23 9.92
N VAL A 198 -9.40 -9.16 8.64
CA VAL A 198 -10.59 -9.85 8.10
C VAL A 198 -10.23 -10.95 7.12
N VAL A 199 -9.24 -10.71 6.23
CA VAL A 199 -8.78 -11.64 5.20
C VAL A 199 -7.26 -11.63 5.08
N PRO A 200 -6.61 -12.74 4.69
CA PRO A 200 -5.17 -12.73 4.43
C PRO A 200 -4.84 -11.79 3.27
N VAL A 201 -3.72 -11.08 3.37
CA VAL A 201 -3.25 -10.12 2.35
C VAL A 201 -1.91 -10.57 1.79
N ASP A 202 -1.78 -10.56 0.45
CA ASP A 202 -0.59 -11.01 -0.28
C ASP A 202 0.29 -9.86 -0.78
N LEU A 203 -0.28 -8.66 -0.91
CA LEU A 203 0.42 -7.45 -1.36
C LEU A 203 -0.12 -6.22 -0.65
N PHE A 204 0.79 -5.39 -0.16
CA PHE A 204 0.51 -4.11 0.49
C PHE A 204 1.06 -2.98 -0.38
N ILE A 205 0.21 -2.02 -0.74
CA ILE A 205 0.56 -0.85 -1.55
C ILE A 205 0.28 0.40 -0.73
N PRO A 206 1.30 0.97 -0.06
CA PRO A 206 1.12 2.12 0.83
C PRO A 206 0.91 3.43 0.07
N GLY A 207 0.24 4.38 0.72
CA GLY A 207 -0.08 5.72 0.22
C GLY A 207 -1.38 6.26 0.80
N CYS A 208 -1.60 7.57 0.70
CA CYS A 208 -2.87 8.18 1.14
C CYS A 208 -3.26 9.36 0.22
N PRO A 209 -3.79 9.04 -0.99
CA PRO A 209 -3.80 7.75 -1.67
C PRO A 209 -2.44 7.39 -2.29
N PRO A 210 -2.19 6.11 -2.62
CA PRO A 210 -1.04 5.74 -3.43
C PRO A 210 -1.23 6.23 -4.87
N HIS A 211 -0.18 6.83 -5.44
CA HIS A 211 -0.19 7.26 -6.84
C HIS A 211 -0.45 6.07 -7.79
N PRO A 212 -1.17 6.23 -8.90
CA PRO A 212 -1.45 5.14 -9.84
C PRO A 212 -0.19 4.38 -10.30
N LEU A 213 0.94 5.08 -10.46
CA LEU A 213 2.22 4.44 -10.80
C LEU A 213 2.72 3.51 -9.68
N THR A 214 2.52 3.86 -8.42
CA THR A 214 2.85 3.01 -7.27
C THR A 214 1.98 1.75 -7.25
N ILE A 215 0.70 1.89 -7.57
CA ILE A 215 -0.22 0.75 -7.65
C ILE A 215 0.21 -0.17 -8.81
N LEU A 216 0.46 0.40 -9.99
CA LEU A 216 0.89 -0.35 -11.16
C LEU A 216 2.22 -1.07 -10.94
N ASP A 217 3.22 -0.40 -10.35
CA ASP A 217 4.51 -0.99 -10.00
C ASP A 217 4.33 -2.22 -9.10
N GLY A 218 3.55 -2.10 -8.03
CA GLY A 218 3.27 -3.21 -7.11
C GLY A 218 2.62 -4.41 -7.81
N LEU A 219 1.64 -4.16 -8.67
CA LEU A 219 0.98 -5.21 -9.44
C LEU A 219 1.95 -5.92 -10.42
N LEU A 220 2.80 -5.15 -11.12
CA LEU A 220 3.74 -5.71 -12.08
C LEU A 220 4.87 -6.50 -11.39
N ARG A 221 5.34 -6.05 -10.22
CA ARG A 221 6.29 -6.81 -9.38
C ARG A 221 5.69 -8.13 -8.92
N LEU A 222 4.47 -8.08 -8.38
CA LEU A 222 3.76 -9.28 -7.94
C LEU A 222 3.67 -10.34 -9.06
N LEU A 223 3.45 -9.91 -10.30
CA LEU A 223 3.40 -10.79 -11.46
C LEU A 223 4.78 -11.16 -12.02
N GLY A 224 5.87 -10.65 -11.46
CA GLY A 224 7.24 -10.89 -11.93
C GLY A 224 7.52 -10.32 -13.31
N ARG A 225 6.90 -9.19 -13.65
CA ARG A 225 7.10 -8.49 -14.95
C ARG A 225 8.12 -7.39 -14.89
N ILE A 226 8.41 -6.92 -13.69
CA ILE A 226 9.52 -6.00 -13.40
C ILE A 226 10.27 -6.54 -12.20
N GLU A 227 11.58 -6.48 -12.29
CA GLU A 227 12.53 -6.82 -11.22
C GLU A 227 13.36 -5.56 -10.94
N ASP A 228 14.01 -5.48 -9.78
CA ASP A 228 14.99 -4.43 -9.54
C ASP A 228 16.16 -4.67 -10.47
N GLY A 229 16.14 -3.97 -11.59
CA GLY A 229 17.22 -4.05 -12.56
C GLY A 229 18.53 -3.63 -11.91
N SER A 230 19.47 -4.56 -11.82
CA SER A 230 20.89 -4.23 -11.82
C SER A 230 21.15 -3.39 -13.09
N ARG A 231 21.22 -2.08 -12.94
CA ARG A 231 21.91 -1.21 -13.90
C ARG A 231 23.26 -0.85 -13.37
#